data_d8cc5e6fce215ba4e82aaedd849324ff
#
_entry.id   d8cc5e6fce215ba4e82aaedd849324ff
#
_cell.length_a   1.000
_cell.length_b   1.000
_cell.length_c   1.000
_cell.angle_alpha   90.00
_cell.angle_beta   90.00
_cell.angle_gamma   90.00
#
_symmetry.space_group_name_H-M   'P 1'
#
loop_
_entity.id
_entity.type
_entity.pdbx_description
1 polymer ?
#
loop_
_entity_poly.entity_id
_entity_poly.type
_entity_poly.pdbx_seq_one_letter_code
_entity_poly.pdbx_strand_id
1 'polypeptide(L)'
;VGLIAEKVGMMRVFTEKGQHIPVTVLSLAGCQVVSHKTIENDGYAAIQIGAGVPKVKNITKPMRGHFAKNKVEPKSKLVEFRIDESNFIQIGLQMKPDHFVPGQKVDVTGTSIGKGFAGAMKRHNFSGLRASHGVSISHRSHGSTGQCQDPGKVFKGKKMAGHMGAAKVTVQNLSIYSVDNERGLIFIHGAVPGHKGGWVTIRDAIKIKSNIELPTPGSFIDPNAPKQESTPKEATDDLTTQDHSVQEESTEPSTQELVENETPDNKMEENTSEVSEENEANQMPAVEVDATNTEEVAPEDEESSDEQDIKKDDNGDSK
;
A
#
# COMPACT_ATOMS: atom_id res chain seq x y z
N VAL A 1 0.17 17.91 -8.00
CA VAL A 1 0.61 16.72 -8.74
C VAL A 1 0.60 15.53 -7.77
N GLY A 2 1.00 14.36 -8.18
CA GLY A 2 1.00 13.20 -7.28
C GLY A 2 1.84 12.06 -7.81
N LEU A 3 2.11 11.07 -6.93
CA LEU A 3 2.88 9.89 -7.24
C LEU A 3 2.15 8.61 -6.82
N ILE A 4 2.59 7.48 -7.39
CA ILE A 4 2.12 6.15 -7.00
C ILE A 4 3.18 5.54 -6.09
N ALA A 5 2.76 5.02 -4.94
CA ALA A 5 3.65 4.35 -4.01
C ALA A 5 3.06 3.01 -3.54
N GLU A 6 3.92 2.13 -3.08
CA GLU A 6 3.55 0.87 -2.45
C GLU A 6 3.66 0.98 -0.93
N LYS A 7 2.64 0.53 -0.21
CA LYS A 7 2.65 0.53 1.25
C LYS A 7 3.52 -0.60 1.78
N VAL A 8 4.67 -0.28 2.35
CA VAL A 8 5.57 -1.25 2.98
C VAL A 8 5.04 -1.69 4.34
N GLY A 9 4.65 -0.73 5.19
CA GLY A 9 4.15 -1.02 6.52
C GLY A 9 3.98 0.22 7.37
N MET A 10 3.84 0.00 8.67
CA MET A 10 3.84 1.07 9.68
C MET A 10 4.93 0.82 10.70
N MET A 11 5.52 1.89 11.18
CA MET A 11 6.48 1.90 12.26
C MET A 11 6.20 3.08 13.19
N ARG A 12 6.88 3.12 14.31
CA ARG A 12 6.90 4.26 15.22
C ARG A 12 8.31 4.88 15.22
N VAL A 13 8.35 6.18 15.26
CA VAL A 13 9.58 6.95 15.34
C VAL A 13 9.52 7.76 16.64
N PHE A 14 10.66 7.89 17.30
CA PHE A 14 10.80 8.74 18.47
C PHE A 14 11.30 10.12 18.03
N THR A 15 10.71 11.16 18.56
CA THR A 15 11.24 12.51 18.42
C THR A 15 12.29 12.76 19.49
N GLU A 16 13.13 13.78 19.30
CA GLU A 16 14.09 14.23 20.30
C GLU A 16 13.45 14.55 21.67
N LYS A 17 12.18 14.94 21.64
CA LYS A 17 11.38 15.19 22.85
C LYS A 17 10.81 13.92 23.51
N GLY A 18 11.18 12.72 23.03
CA GLY A 18 10.69 11.44 23.55
C GLY A 18 9.26 11.06 23.15
N GLN A 19 8.62 11.80 22.25
CA GLN A 19 7.27 11.49 21.78
C GLN A 19 7.29 10.39 20.72
N HIS A 20 6.33 9.47 20.78
CA HIS A 20 6.12 8.43 19.78
C HIS A 20 5.26 8.95 18.63
N ILE A 21 5.76 8.93 17.43
CA ILE A 21 5.02 9.29 16.21
C ILE A 21 4.75 8.02 15.41
N PRO A 22 3.47 7.65 15.14
CA PRO A 22 3.16 6.58 14.23
C PRO A 22 3.39 7.03 12.79
N VAL A 23 4.17 6.27 12.04
CA VAL A 23 4.56 6.60 10.67
C VAL A 23 4.25 5.42 9.74
N THR A 24 3.67 5.71 8.58
CA THR A 24 3.52 4.74 7.49
C THR A 24 4.66 4.94 6.50
N VAL A 25 5.33 3.83 6.15
CA VAL A 25 6.40 3.80 5.17
C VAL A 25 5.83 3.43 3.81
N LEU A 26 6.08 4.28 2.82
CA LEU A 26 5.70 4.09 1.44
C LEU A 26 6.94 4.02 0.56
N SER A 27 6.98 3.07 -0.38
CA SER A 27 8.07 2.93 -1.34
C SER A 27 7.63 3.40 -2.72
N LEU A 28 8.45 4.20 -3.38
CA LEU A 28 8.30 4.57 -4.78
C LEU A 28 8.98 3.52 -5.67
N ALA A 29 8.38 2.35 -5.81
CA ALA A 29 8.94 1.28 -6.62
C ALA A 29 8.84 1.58 -8.11
N GLY A 30 9.88 2.21 -8.69
CA GLY A 30 10.01 2.45 -10.13
C GLY A 30 8.87 3.29 -10.71
N CYS A 31 8.52 4.38 -10.04
CA CYS A 31 7.52 5.35 -10.51
C CYS A 31 8.05 6.07 -11.75
N GLN A 32 7.48 5.80 -12.94
CA GLN A 32 7.96 6.26 -14.24
C GLN A 32 6.85 6.89 -15.05
N VAL A 33 7.17 7.94 -15.81
CA VAL A 33 6.24 8.56 -16.77
C VAL A 33 6.09 7.64 -17.97
N VAL A 34 4.85 7.22 -18.24
CA VAL A 34 4.53 6.28 -19.31
C VAL A 34 4.03 6.99 -20.57
N SER A 35 3.12 7.95 -20.42
CA SER A 35 2.57 8.69 -21.56
C SER A 35 2.03 10.05 -21.14
N HIS A 36 1.85 10.92 -22.12
CA HIS A 36 1.15 12.19 -21.95
C HIS A 36 -0.24 12.10 -22.55
N LYS A 37 -1.16 12.83 -21.96
CA LYS A 37 -2.47 13.14 -22.47
C LYS A 37 -2.49 14.63 -22.84
N THR A 38 -2.76 14.93 -24.09
CA THR A 38 -2.80 16.31 -24.63
C THR A 38 -4.23 16.72 -24.92
N ILE A 39 -4.50 18.03 -24.91
CA ILE A 39 -5.83 18.56 -25.20
C ILE A 39 -6.25 18.20 -26.62
N GLU A 40 -5.32 18.19 -27.58
CA GLU A 40 -5.59 17.90 -29.00
C GLU A 40 -6.09 16.47 -29.23
N ASN A 41 -5.46 15.46 -28.57
CA ASN A 41 -5.75 14.06 -28.82
C ASN A 41 -6.79 13.48 -27.86
N ASP A 42 -6.72 13.88 -26.57
CA ASP A 42 -7.47 13.26 -25.48
C ASP A 42 -8.52 14.21 -24.87
N GLY A 43 -8.52 15.49 -25.24
CA GLY A 43 -9.44 16.53 -24.73
C GLY A 43 -9.07 17.05 -23.34
N TYR A 44 -7.95 16.64 -22.77
CA TYR A 44 -7.44 17.14 -21.47
C TYR A 44 -5.93 16.92 -21.35
N ALA A 45 -5.29 17.75 -20.51
CA ALA A 45 -3.87 17.63 -20.21
C ALA A 45 -3.64 16.79 -18.95
N ALA A 46 -2.81 15.75 -19.07
CA ALA A 46 -2.43 14.87 -17.96
C ALA A 46 -1.14 14.10 -18.25
N ILE A 47 -0.47 13.67 -17.18
CA ILE A 47 0.63 12.69 -17.25
C ILE A 47 0.12 11.35 -16.74
N GLN A 48 0.37 10.28 -17.50
CA GLN A 48 0.16 8.92 -17.06
C GLN A 48 1.45 8.38 -16.42
N ILE A 49 1.39 8.07 -15.15
CA ILE A 49 2.50 7.53 -14.37
C ILE A 49 2.25 6.04 -14.13
N GLY A 50 3.30 5.24 -14.27
CA GLY A 50 3.29 3.81 -13.99
C GLY A 50 4.21 3.44 -12.85
N ALA A 51 3.82 2.43 -12.06
CA ALA A 51 4.64 1.91 -10.96
C ALA A 51 4.61 0.38 -10.89
N GLY A 52 5.68 -0.19 -10.32
CA GLY A 52 5.87 -1.63 -10.16
C GLY A 52 6.13 -2.38 -11.47
N VAL A 53 6.87 -3.46 -11.40
CA VAL A 53 7.22 -4.31 -12.55
C VAL A 53 6.37 -5.59 -12.51
N PRO A 54 5.46 -5.81 -13.48
CA PRO A 54 4.67 -7.03 -13.55
C PRO A 54 5.46 -8.16 -14.19
N LYS A 55 5.09 -9.42 -13.88
CA LYS A 55 5.62 -10.58 -14.61
C LYS A 55 5.16 -10.52 -16.07
N VAL A 56 6.07 -10.70 -17.03
CA VAL A 56 5.80 -10.58 -18.47
C VAL A 56 4.63 -11.44 -18.94
N LYS A 57 4.48 -12.65 -18.39
CA LYS A 57 3.34 -13.56 -18.70
C LYS A 57 1.98 -13.00 -18.35
N ASN A 58 1.89 -12.08 -17.37
CA ASN A 58 0.62 -11.53 -16.88
C ASN A 58 0.19 -10.27 -17.66
N ILE A 59 1.00 -9.81 -18.62
CA ILE A 59 0.71 -8.59 -19.38
C ILE A 59 -0.07 -8.96 -20.64
N THR A 60 -1.24 -8.35 -20.83
CA THR A 60 -2.07 -8.54 -22.01
C THR A 60 -1.43 -7.92 -23.26
N LYS A 61 -1.75 -8.47 -24.46
CA LYS A 61 -1.25 -7.95 -25.73
C LYS A 61 -1.50 -6.44 -25.94
N PRO A 62 -2.71 -5.90 -25.68
CA PRO A 62 -2.95 -4.44 -25.79
C PRO A 62 -2.03 -3.60 -24.91
N MET A 63 -1.82 -4.03 -23.65
CA MET A 63 -0.94 -3.32 -22.73
C MET A 63 0.52 -3.36 -23.18
N ARG A 64 0.99 -4.50 -23.73
CA ARG A 64 2.34 -4.56 -24.34
C ARG A 64 2.49 -3.55 -25.46
N GLY A 65 1.49 -3.43 -26.34
CA GLY A 65 1.48 -2.43 -27.43
C GLY A 65 1.51 -1.00 -26.90
N HIS A 66 0.75 -0.70 -25.83
CA HIS A 66 0.75 0.62 -25.18
C HIS A 66 2.15 1.01 -24.68
N PHE A 67 2.82 0.13 -23.93
CA PHE A 67 4.17 0.38 -23.43
C PHE A 67 5.22 0.44 -24.54
N ALA A 68 5.11 -0.44 -25.55
CA ALA A 68 6.02 -0.45 -26.70
C ALA A 68 5.95 0.85 -27.52
N LYS A 69 4.73 1.40 -27.73
CA LYS A 69 4.54 2.70 -28.40
C LYS A 69 5.34 3.81 -27.72
N ASN A 70 5.38 3.80 -26.38
CA ASN A 70 6.04 4.81 -25.57
C ASN A 70 7.49 4.47 -25.20
N LYS A 71 8.01 3.33 -25.67
CA LYS A 71 9.38 2.82 -25.37
C LYS A 71 9.67 2.73 -23.86
N VAL A 72 8.67 2.34 -23.07
CA VAL A 72 8.74 2.23 -21.62
C VAL A 72 8.53 0.77 -21.21
N GLU A 73 9.20 0.34 -20.14
CA GLU A 73 8.97 -0.98 -19.57
C GLU A 73 7.53 -1.12 -19.02
N PRO A 74 6.94 -2.32 -19.14
CA PRO A 74 5.60 -2.55 -18.62
C PRO A 74 5.50 -2.31 -17.11
N LYS A 75 4.45 -1.59 -16.71
CA LYS A 75 4.17 -1.26 -15.30
C LYS A 75 2.90 -1.97 -14.80
N SER A 76 2.89 -2.28 -13.49
CA SER A 76 1.80 -2.99 -12.82
C SER A 76 0.57 -2.11 -12.59
N LYS A 77 0.79 -0.86 -12.23
CA LYS A 77 -0.25 0.14 -11.95
C LYS A 77 -0.02 1.36 -12.80
N LEU A 78 -1.11 1.88 -13.37
CA LEU A 78 -1.14 3.14 -14.13
C LEU A 78 -2.15 4.07 -13.47
N VAL A 79 -1.77 5.31 -13.28
CA VAL A 79 -2.65 6.39 -12.79
C VAL A 79 -2.34 7.66 -13.56
N GLU A 80 -3.38 8.43 -13.86
CA GLU A 80 -3.26 9.72 -14.51
C GLU A 80 -3.37 10.85 -13.49
N PHE A 81 -2.51 11.84 -13.67
CA PHE A 81 -2.51 13.08 -12.89
C PHE A 81 -2.70 14.23 -13.84
N ARG A 82 -3.77 14.99 -13.66
CA ARG A 82 -4.01 16.22 -14.43
C ARG A 82 -3.00 17.27 -14.03
N ILE A 83 -2.36 17.85 -15.02
CA ILE A 83 -1.38 18.92 -14.88
C ILE A 83 -1.50 19.86 -16.08
N ASP A 84 -0.95 21.06 -15.95
CA ASP A 84 -0.82 22.00 -17.04
C ASP A 84 0.23 21.51 -18.05
N GLU A 85 0.02 21.81 -19.34
CA GLU A 85 0.92 21.36 -20.42
C GLU A 85 2.36 21.89 -20.25
N SER A 86 2.50 23.09 -19.66
CA SER A 86 3.81 23.68 -19.33
C SER A 86 4.66 22.84 -18.41
N ASN A 87 4.04 21.94 -17.63
CA ASN A 87 4.70 21.09 -16.62
C ASN A 87 4.85 19.63 -17.08
N PHE A 88 4.76 19.37 -18.38
CA PHE A 88 4.97 18.03 -18.89
C PHE A 88 6.41 17.57 -18.69
N ILE A 89 6.54 16.36 -18.17
CA ILE A 89 7.80 15.68 -17.87
C ILE A 89 8.03 14.66 -18.98
N GLN A 90 9.24 14.57 -19.50
CA GLN A 90 9.58 13.65 -20.59
C GLN A 90 9.18 12.21 -20.28
N ILE A 91 8.67 11.50 -21.30
CA ILE A 91 8.31 10.08 -21.21
C ILE A 91 9.56 9.25 -20.92
N GLY A 92 9.43 8.27 -20.01
CA GLY A 92 10.53 7.38 -19.66
C GLY A 92 11.29 7.79 -18.40
N LEU A 93 11.21 9.05 -17.94
CA LEU A 93 11.87 9.49 -16.72
C LEU A 93 11.25 8.83 -15.48
N GLN A 94 12.11 8.47 -14.51
CA GLN A 94 11.70 7.97 -13.20
C GLN A 94 11.64 9.11 -12.20
N MET A 95 10.56 9.15 -11.44
CA MET A 95 10.33 10.14 -10.38
C MET A 95 11.06 9.74 -9.10
N LYS A 96 11.71 10.71 -8.45
CA LYS A 96 12.28 10.56 -7.11
C LYS A 96 11.29 10.99 -6.02
N PRO A 97 11.48 10.52 -4.77
CA PRO A 97 10.63 10.91 -3.66
C PRO A 97 10.80 12.37 -3.21
N ASP A 98 11.88 13.06 -3.59
CA ASP A 98 12.15 14.48 -3.31
C ASP A 98 11.16 15.47 -3.94
N HIS A 99 10.22 14.94 -4.76
CA HIS A 99 9.02 15.68 -5.14
C HIS A 99 8.19 16.12 -3.91
N PHE A 100 8.29 15.39 -2.81
CA PHE A 100 7.62 15.69 -1.56
C PHE A 100 8.61 16.19 -0.49
N VAL A 101 8.18 17.24 0.24
CA VAL A 101 9.01 17.90 1.26
C VAL A 101 8.50 17.53 2.66
N PRO A 102 9.40 17.31 3.64
CA PRO A 102 9.00 17.12 5.04
C PRO A 102 8.10 18.26 5.54
N GLY A 103 7.04 17.92 6.29
CA GLY A 103 6.04 18.89 6.77
C GLY A 103 4.92 19.20 5.78
N GLN A 104 5.05 18.87 4.50
CA GLN A 104 4.00 19.04 3.49
C GLN A 104 2.74 18.24 3.85
N LYS A 105 1.55 18.81 3.56
CA LYS A 105 0.28 18.10 3.68
C LYS A 105 -0.07 17.40 2.38
N VAL A 106 -0.48 16.14 2.51
CA VAL A 106 -0.83 15.27 1.37
C VAL A 106 -2.14 14.53 1.61
N ASP A 107 -2.82 14.21 0.51
CA ASP A 107 -4.00 13.36 0.48
C ASP A 107 -3.61 11.99 -0.10
N VAL A 108 -3.86 10.92 0.65
CA VAL A 108 -3.49 9.57 0.25
C VAL A 108 -4.73 8.76 -0.06
N THR A 109 -4.80 8.25 -1.28
CA THR A 109 -5.90 7.42 -1.76
C THR A 109 -5.43 5.98 -1.96
N GLY A 110 -6.17 5.03 -1.40
CA GLY A 110 -5.87 3.60 -1.57
C GLY A 110 -7.13 2.75 -1.50
N THR A 111 -6.98 1.46 -1.74
CA THR A 111 -8.05 0.49 -1.56
C THR A 111 -8.01 -0.05 -0.14
N SER A 112 -9.09 0.13 0.61
CA SER A 112 -9.17 -0.34 1.99
C SER A 112 -9.13 -1.87 2.08
N ILE A 113 -8.71 -2.39 3.23
CA ILE A 113 -8.70 -3.85 3.47
C ILE A 113 -10.13 -4.39 3.38
N GLY A 114 -10.33 -5.45 2.60
CA GLY A 114 -11.62 -6.13 2.48
C GLY A 114 -12.01 -6.83 3.79
N LYS A 115 -13.28 -6.74 4.16
CA LYS A 115 -13.86 -7.37 5.35
C LYS A 115 -14.99 -8.35 4.99
N GLY A 116 -15.15 -8.65 3.69
CA GLY A 116 -16.18 -9.53 3.17
C GLY A 116 -17.60 -8.99 3.36
N PHE A 117 -18.59 -9.89 3.38
CA PHE A 117 -19.95 -9.53 3.71
C PHE A 117 -20.07 -9.20 5.20
N ALA A 118 -20.63 -8.06 5.52
CA ALA A 118 -20.77 -7.58 6.89
C ALA A 118 -22.23 -7.23 7.20
N GLY A 119 -22.70 -7.65 8.38
CA GLY A 119 -24.01 -7.29 8.89
C GLY A 119 -24.12 -5.79 9.15
N ALA A 120 -25.37 -5.31 9.31
CA ALA A 120 -25.66 -3.89 9.54
C ALA A 120 -24.97 -3.31 10.77
N MET A 121 -24.80 -4.09 11.83
CA MET A 121 -24.07 -3.68 13.03
C MET A 121 -22.61 -3.36 12.72
N LYS A 122 -21.88 -4.25 12.05
CA LYS A 122 -20.47 -4.05 11.70
C LYS A 122 -20.27 -2.98 10.62
N ARG A 123 -21.17 -2.96 9.61
CA ARG A 123 -21.03 -2.08 8.45
C ARG A 123 -21.44 -0.65 8.72
N HIS A 124 -22.49 -0.45 9.53
CA HIS A 124 -23.15 0.85 9.75
C HIS A 124 -23.30 1.24 11.21
N ASN A 125 -22.72 0.46 12.14
CA ASN A 125 -22.78 0.70 13.58
C ASN A 125 -24.22 0.71 14.16
N PHE A 126 -25.07 -0.21 13.67
CA PHE A 126 -26.39 -0.39 14.25
C PHE A 126 -26.28 -1.05 15.62
N SER A 127 -27.11 -0.62 16.58
CA SER A 127 -27.09 -1.14 17.94
C SER A 127 -27.61 -2.58 18.05
N GLY A 128 -28.45 -3.02 17.09
CA GLY A 128 -29.13 -4.30 17.17
C GLY A 128 -30.40 -4.23 18.03
N LEU A 129 -30.96 -5.40 18.37
CA LEU A 129 -32.11 -5.55 19.23
C LEU A 129 -31.70 -5.98 20.64
N ARG A 130 -32.63 -5.91 21.59
CA ARG A 130 -32.39 -6.27 23.00
C ARG A 130 -31.94 -7.74 23.12
N ALA A 131 -31.09 -8.04 24.10
CA ALA A 131 -30.64 -9.40 24.38
C ALA A 131 -31.68 -10.25 25.14
N SER A 132 -32.66 -9.59 25.80
CA SER A 132 -33.73 -10.19 26.61
C SER A 132 -35.10 -9.63 26.23
N HIS A 133 -36.12 -9.82 27.05
CA HIS A 133 -37.49 -9.37 26.83
C HIS A 133 -38.14 -9.93 25.56
N GLY A 134 -38.05 -11.27 25.40
CA GLY A 134 -38.75 -12.01 24.34
C GLY A 134 -38.11 -11.95 22.95
N VAL A 135 -36.95 -11.29 22.79
CA VAL A 135 -36.21 -11.35 21.54
C VAL A 135 -35.50 -12.71 21.45
N SER A 136 -35.84 -13.50 20.41
CA SER A 136 -35.25 -14.83 20.17
C SER A 136 -33.98 -14.72 19.33
N ILE A 137 -34.06 -14.95 18.02
CA ILE A 137 -32.89 -15.08 17.12
C ILE A 137 -32.47 -13.76 16.45
N SER A 138 -33.24 -12.70 16.57
CA SER A 138 -33.10 -11.46 15.79
C SER A 138 -32.16 -10.42 16.41
N HIS A 139 -31.31 -10.78 17.39
CA HIS A 139 -30.47 -9.86 18.13
C HIS A 139 -29.61 -8.93 17.29
N ARG A 140 -29.14 -9.42 16.13
CA ARG A 140 -28.22 -8.68 15.25
C ARG A 140 -28.87 -8.15 13.97
N SER A 141 -30.21 -8.15 13.90
CA SER A 141 -30.94 -7.61 12.74
C SER A 141 -30.85 -6.08 12.68
N HIS A 142 -31.13 -5.52 11.52
CA HIS A 142 -31.10 -4.07 11.30
C HIS A 142 -32.43 -3.36 11.64
N GLY A 143 -33.42 -4.09 12.10
CA GLY A 143 -34.73 -3.55 12.43
C GLY A 143 -35.62 -3.30 11.20
N SER A 144 -36.57 -2.38 11.31
CA SER A 144 -37.50 -2.05 10.23
C SER A 144 -36.79 -1.52 8.99
N THR A 145 -37.25 -1.93 7.81
CA THR A 145 -36.75 -1.46 6.51
C THR A 145 -37.60 -0.35 5.90
N GLY A 146 -38.79 -0.12 6.41
CA GLY A 146 -39.72 0.89 5.89
C GLY A 146 -41.05 0.89 6.63
N GLN A 147 -42.01 1.67 6.12
CA GLN A 147 -43.38 1.74 6.55
C GLN A 147 -44.21 0.64 5.84
N CYS A 148 -45.48 0.50 6.19
CA CYS A 148 -46.43 -0.48 5.63
C CYS A 148 -46.68 -0.31 4.13
N GLN A 149 -47.98 -0.26 3.75
CA GLN A 149 -48.42 -0.10 2.36
C GLN A 149 -48.01 1.26 1.75
N ASP A 150 -47.92 2.31 2.54
CA ASP A 150 -47.37 3.61 2.13
C ASP A 150 -45.99 3.84 2.74
N PRO A 151 -44.93 4.05 1.91
CA PRO A 151 -44.90 4.17 0.45
C PRO A 151 -44.75 2.82 -0.31
N GLY A 152 -44.92 1.67 0.35
CA GLY A 152 -44.83 0.34 -0.24
C GLY A 152 -43.46 -0.06 -0.80
N LYS A 153 -42.42 0.70 -0.48
CA LYS A 153 -41.04 0.50 -0.96
C LYS A 153 -40.02 0.82 0.11
N VAL A 154 -38.81 0.24 -0.05
CA VAL A 154 -37.66 0.63 0.74
C VAL A 154 -37.00 1.85 0.10
N PHE A 155 -36.73 2.90 0.87
CA PHE A 155 -36.09 4.12 0.37
C PHE A 155 -34.68 3.83 -0.15
N LYS A 156 -34.30 4.54 -1.23
CA LYS A 156 -32.94 4.48 -1.77
C LYS A 156 -31.93 4.94 -0.70
N GLY A 157 -30.78 4.28 -0.63
CA GLY A 157 -29.75 4.59 0.38
C GLY A 157 -30.01 4.03 1.78
N LYS A 158 -31.08 3.24 2.00
CA LYS A 158 -31.29 2.54 3.28
C LYS A 158 -30.07 1.66 3.62
N LYS A 159 -29.49 1.90 4.80
CA LYS A 159 -28.31 1.18 5.29
C LYS A 159 -28.67 -0.28 5.58
N MET A 160 -28.03 -1.22 4.90
CA MET A 160 -28.24 -2.66 5.02
C MET A 160 -26.91 -3.41 5.07
N ALA A 161 -26.99 -4.70 5.41
CA ALA A 161 -25.87 -5.61 5.29
C ALA A 161 -25.33 -5.64 3.84
N GLY A 162 -24.06 -5.96 3.67
CA GLY A 162 -23.44 -6.05 2.35
C GLY A 162 -21.91 -6.08 2.43
N HIS A 163 -21.27 -6.00 1.28
CA HIS A 163 -19.81 -5.99 1.18
C HIS A 163 -19.21 -4.78 1.91
N MET A 164 -18.19 -5.02 2.74
CA MET A 164 -17.47 -3.99 3.48
C MET A 164 -15.97 -4.06 3.17
N GLY A 165 -15.35 -2.89 3.04
CA GLY A 165 -13.94 -2.80 2.63
C GLY A 165 -13.73 -3.05 1.13
N ALA A 166 -12.48 -3.23 0.72
CA ALA A 166 -12.05 -3.32 -0.69
C ALA A 166 -12.60 -2.16 -1.56
N ALA A 167 -12.83 -1.02 -0.94
CA ALA A 167 -13.32 0.20 -1.58
C ALA A 167 -12.22 1.25 -1.63
N LYS A 168 -12.26 2.13 -2.63
CA LYS A 168 -11.37 3.28 -2.73
C LYS A 168 -11.68 4.27 -1.61
N VAL A 169 -10.68 4.58 -0.78
CA VAL A 169 -10.77 5.50 0.36
C VAL A 169 -9.64 6.50 0.28
N THR A 170 -9.93 7.75 0.56
CA THR A 170 -8.94 8.83 0.65
C THR A 170 -8.86 9.31 2.09
N VAL A 171 -7.65 9.34 2.64
CA VAL A 171 -7.33 10.00 3.91
C VAL A 171 -6.67 11.31 3.58
N GLN A 172 -7.28 12.40 4.04
CA GLN A 172 -6.89 13.77 3.71
C GLN A 172 -5.98 14.37 4.78
N ASN A 173 -5.16 15.35 4.37
CA ASN A 173 -4.36 16.22 5.24
C ASN A 173 -3.32 15.47 6.11
N LEU A 174 -2.79 14.35 5.63
CA LEU A 174 -1.66 13.69 6.28
C LEU A 174 -0.38 14.53 6.10
N SER A 175 0.49 14.56 7.11
CA SER A 175 1.78 15.24 6.99
C SER A 175 2.89 14.26 6.63
N ILE A 176 3.82 14.71 5.79
CA ILE A 176 5.05 13.99 5.50
C ILE A 176 5.99 14.21 6.68
N TYR A 177 6.50 13.13 7.25
CA TYR A 177 7.46 13.16 8.35
C TYR A 177 8.89 13.36 7.83
N SER A 178 9.31 12.50 6.90
CA SER A 178 10.62 12.56 6.26
C SER A 178 10.59 11.88 4.90
N VAL A 179 11.63 12.09 4.10
CA VAL A 179 11.82 11.49 2.77
C VAL A 179 13.23 10.95 2.71
N ASP A 180 13.38 9.71 2.21
CA ASP A 180 14.65 9.05 1.97
C ASP A 180 14.84 8.87 0.46
N ASN A 181 15.70 9.69 -0.12
CA ASN A 181 15.95 9.70 -1.57
C ASN A 181 16.77 8.51 -2.04
N GLU A 182 17.66 7.98 -1.20
CA GLU A 182 18.53 6.86 -1.55
C GLU A 182 17.74 5.56 -1.69
N ARG A 183 16.84 5.30 -0.74
CA ARG A 183 16.00 4.10 -0.72
C ARG A 183 14.67 4.28 -1.44
N GLY A 184 14.34 5.49 -1.86
CA GLY A 184 13.06 5.79 -2.49
C GLY A 184 11.87 5.67 -1.54
N LEU A 185 12.02 6.06 -0.26
CA LEU A 185 10.99 5.92 0.77
C LEU A 185 10.40 7.27 1.15
N ILE A 186 9.10 7.25 1.42
CA ILE A 186 8.35 8.39 1.97
C ILE A 186 7.74 7.96 3.29
N PHE A 187 7.96 8.74 4.33
CA PHE A 187 7.43 8.51 5.68
C PHE A 187 6.28 9.47 5.94
N ILE A 188 5.07 8.92 6.07
CA ILE A 188 3.85 9.71 6.30
C ILE A 188 3.37 9.53 7.73
N HIS A 189 3.14 10.63 8.43
CA HIS A 189 2.58 10.61 9.78
C HIS A 189 1.13 10.13 9.75
N GLY A 190 0.85 9.05 10.48
CA GLY A 190 -0.47 8.47 10.64
C GLY A 190 -0.74 7.26 9.76
N ALA A 191 -2.01 6.88 9.66
CA ALA A 191 -2.46 5.68 8.97
C ALA A 191 -2.81 5.95 7.51
N VAL A 192 -2.35 5.07 6.62
CA VAL A 192 -2.64 5.07 5.19
C VAL A 192 -3.55 3.88 4.87
N PRO A 193 -4.57 4.03 4.01
CA PRO A 193 -5.49 2.96 3.67
C PRO A 193 -4.80 1.80 2.93
N GLY A 194 -5.33 0.60 3.09
CA GLY A 194 -4.86 -0.60 2.40
C GLY A 194 -3.97 -1.51 3.26
N HIS A 195 -3.69 -2.69 2.71
CA HIS A 195 -2.81 -3.70 3.29
C HIS A 195 -1.34 -3.40 2.97
N LYS A 196 -0.40 -4.15 3.57
CA LYS A 196 1.01 -4.19 3.15
C LYS A 196 1.11 -4.69 1.71
N GLY A 197 1.97 -4.10 0.88
CA GLY A 197 2.05 -4.39 -0.55
C GLY A 197 0.90 -3.77 -1.38
N GLY A 198 0.04 -2.97 -0.77
CA GLY A 198 -1.04 -2.28 -1.47
C GLY A 198 -0.57 -0.99 -2.13
N TRP A 199 -1.06 -0.74 -3.34
CA TRP A 199 -0.77 0.49 -4.08
C TRP A 199 -1.62 1.65 -3.57
N VAL A 200 -0.98 2.78 -3.37
CA VAL A 200 -1.61 4.03 -2.96
C VAL A 200 -1.18 5.16 -3.89
N THR A 201 -2.06 6.13 -4.03
CA THR A 201 -1.79 7.37 -4.77
C THR A 201 -1.65 8.49 -3.77
N ILE A 202 -0.53 9.19 -3.80
CA ILE A 202 -0.25 10.36 -2.97
C ILE A 202 -0.48 11.59 -3.84
N ARG A 203 -1.19 12.58 -3.32
CA ARG A 203 -1.42 13.87 -3.98
C ARG A 203 -1.24 14.99 -2.96
N ASP A 204 -0.95 16.19 -3.45
CA ASP A 204 -0.98 17.39 -2.61
C ASP A 204 -2.36 17.56 -1.97
N ALA A 205 -2.39 18.02 -0.72
CA ALA A 205 -3.65 18.24 -0.02
C ALA A 205 -4.46 19.36 -0.70
N ILE A 206 -5.74 19.08 -0.94
CA ILE A 206 -6.65 20.02 -1.57
C ILE A 206 -7.15 21.06 -0.56
N LYS A 207 -7.46 20.62 0.67
CA LYS A 207 -8.09 21.48 1.68
C LYS A 207 -7.09 22.38 2.42
N ILE A 208 -5.94 21.83 2.79
CA ILE A 208 -4.91 22.55 3.52
C ILE A 208 -3.67 22.61 2.64
N LYS A 209 -3.44 23.76 2.01
CA LYS A 209 -2.21 23.99 1.26
C LYS A 209 -1.07 24.25 2.25
N SER A 210 0.07 23.63 2.02
CA SER A 210 1.29 23.94 2.77
C SER A 210 1.82 25.31 2.33
N ASN A 211 2.27 26.11 3.27
CA ASN A 211 2.97 27.38 2.97
C ASN A 211 4.44 27.15 2.58
N ILE A 212 4.82 25.91 2.26
CA ILE A 212 6.17 25.52 1.89
C ILE A 212 6.27 25.60 0.38
N GLU A 213 7.35 26.19 -0.13
CA GLU A 213 7.67 26.16 -1.54
C GLU A 213 7.94 24.71 -1.95
N LEU A 214 7.13 24.21 -2.87
CA LEU A 214 7.21 22.84 -3.34
C LEU A 214 8.06 22.77 -4.60
N PRO A 215 9.01 21.82 -4.69
CA PRO A 215 9.72 21.58 -5.94
C PRO A 215 8.71 20.97 -6.95
N THR A 216 8.32 21.76 -7.94
CA THR A 216 7.43 21.33 -9.01
C THR A 216 8.07 21.55 -10.37
N PRO A 217 8.52 20.47 -11.00
CA PRO A 217 8.61 19.06 -10.58
C PRO A 217 9.81 18.78 -9.67
N GLY A 218 9.77 17.66 -8.94
CA GLY A 218 10.94 17.14 -8.22
C GLY A 218 12.03 16.61 -9.15
N SER A 219 13.11 16.05 -8.64
CA SER A 219 14.19 15.51 -9.48
C SER A 219 13.80 14.18 -10.14
N PHE A 220 14.49 13.88 -11.26
CA PHE A 220 14.26 12.69 -12.08
C PHE A 220 15.54 11.88 -12.23
N ILE A 221 15.38 10.60 -12.55
CA ILE A 221 16.46 9.71 -12.98
C ILE A 221 16.13 9.24 -14.40
N ASP A 222 17.09 9.40 -15.30
CA ASP A 222 17.05 8.72 -16.59
C ASP A 222 17.50 7.28 -16.42
N PRO A 223 16.64 6.27 -16.58
CA PRO A 223 17.04 4.88 -16.43
C PRO A 223 18.00 4.43 -17.54
N ASN A 224 18.05 5.16 -18.65
CA ASN A 224 18.92 4.88 -19.80
C ASN A 224 20.21 5.72 -19.83
N ALA A 225 20.37 6.66 -18.89
CA ALA A 225 21.61 7.40 -18.78
C ALA A 225 22.74 6.47 -18.32
N PRO A 226 23.94 6.52 -18.92
CA PRO A 226 25.08 5.75 -18.45
C PRO A 226 25.34 6.17 -16.98
N LYS A 227 25.36 5.18 -16.09
CA LYS A 227 25.73 5.40 -14.69
C LYS A 227 27.12 6.05 -14.69
N GLN A 228 27.17 7.35 -14.41
CA GLN A 228 28.43 7.99 -14.07
C GLN A 228 28.84 7.38 -12.72
N GLU A 229 29.83 6.49 -12.78
CA GLU A 229 30.53 6.06 -11.58
C GLU A 229 31.07 7.30 -10.91
N SER A 230 30.55 7.60 -9.74
CA SER A 230 31.06 8.64 -8.87
C SER A 230 32.48 8.22 -8.49
N THR A 231 33.47 8.74 -9.20
CA THR A 231 34.86 8.70 -8.74
C THR A 231 34.90 9.34 -7.36
N PRO A 232 35.52 8.67 -6.38
CA PRO A 232 35.74 9.30 -5.07
C PRO A 232 36.54 10.57 -5.31
N LYS A 233 36.04 11.71 -4.88
CA LYS A 233 36.84 12.94 -4.78
C LYS A 233 37.98 12.63 -3.81
N GLU A 234 39.18 12.44 -4.33
CA GLU A 234 40.38 12.51 -3.55
C GLU A 234 40.42 13.90 -2.86
N ALA A 235 40.37 13.86 -1.56
CA ALA A 235 40.68 15.04 -0.74
C ALA A 235 42.16 15.35 -0.92
N THR A 236 42.46 16.39 -1.69
CA THR A 236 43.77 16.98 -1.70
C THR A 236 43.90 17.81 -0.42
N ASP A 237 44.55 17.24 0.57
CA ASP A 237 45.08 17.97 1.72
C ASP A 237 46.20 18.87 1.23
N ASP A 238 45.96 20.17 1.12
CA ASP A 238 46.95 21.20 1.02
C ASP A 238 47.60 21.42 2.41
N LEU A 239 48.68 20.67 2.65
CA LEU A 239 49.60 20.95 3.76
C LEU A 239 50.53 22.09 3.38
N THR A 240 50.23 23.28 3.85
CA THR A 240 51.15 24.41 3.86
C THR A 240 52.22 24.17 4.92
N THR A 241 53.41 23.91 4.44
CA THR A 241 54.68 23.86 5.21
C THR A 241 54.95 25.19 5.87
N GLN A 242 55.14 25.20 7.19
CA GLN A 242 55.95 26.22 7.88
C GLN A 242 56.97 25.52 8.74
N ASP A 243 58.24 25.73 8.32
CA ASP A 243 59.45 25.43 9.04
C ASP A 243 59.52 26.09 10.41
N HIS A 244 59.83 25.32 11.44
CA HIS A 244 60.71 25.82 12.54
C HIS A 244 61.52 24.67 13.09
N SER A 245 62.79 24.91 13.01
CA SER A 245 63.99 24.16 13.37
C SER A 245 64.17 23.93 14.87
N VAL A 246 64.81 22.77 15.18
CA VAL A 246 65.86 22.52 16.20
C VAL A 246 65.40 22.32 17.65
N GLN A 247 65.51 21.13 18.21
CA GLN A 247 66.68 20.61 18.94
C GLN A 247 66.45 19.16 19.42
N GLU A 248 67.52 18.40 19.22
CA GLU A 248 67.80 17.09 19.76
C GLU A 248 67.87 17.12 21.28
N GLU A 249 67.36 16.10 21.96
CA GLU A 249 68.02 15.45 23.07
C GLU A 249 67.53 14.04 23.31
N SER A 250 68.53 13.19 23.26
CA SER A 250 68.53 11.75 23.49
C SER A 250 68.15 11.36 24.91
N THR A 251 67.46 10.24 25.09
CA THR A 251 67.89 9.13 25.98
C THR A 251 66.89 7.99 25.94
N GLU A 252 67.36 6.86 25.45
CA GLU A 252 66.86 5.50 25.80
C GLU A 252 67.61 5.02 27.07
N PRO A 253 67.40 3.80 27.58
CA PRO A 253 66.22 2.98 27.82
C PRO A 253 66.17 2.48 29.28
N SER A 254 65.10 1.84 29.70
CA SER A 254 65.22 0.74 30.70
C SER A 254 63.96 -0.17 30.76
N THR A 255 64.30 -1.37 30.56
CA THR A 255 63.66 -2.65 30.76
C THR A 255 63.11 -2.88 32.18
N GLN A 256 62.21 -3.83 32.28
CA GLN A 256 61.78 -4.69 33.40
C GLN A 256 60.28 -4.47 33.79
N GLU A 257 59.48 -5.43 34.09
CA GLU A 257 59.43 -6.89 34.15
C GLU A 257 57.99 -7.25 34.53
N LEU A 258 57.56 -8.34 33.98
CA LEU A 258 56.60 -9.32 34.48
C LEU A 258 55.92 -9.12 35.85
N VAL A 259 54.57 -9.23 35.88
CA VAL A 259 53.88 -10.07 36.87
C VAL A 259 52.60 -10.62 36.27
N GLU A 260 52.58 -11.94 36.17
CA GLU A 260 51.40 -12.82 36.09
C GLU A 260 50.49 -12.59 37.29
N ASN A 261 49.19 -12.74 37.11
CA ASN A 261 48.35 -13.46 38.08
C ASN A 261 46.95 -13.67 37.43
N GLU A 262 46.69 -14.86 37.02
CA GLU A 262 45.84 -15.87 37.64
C GLU A 262 44.33 -15.60 37.61
N THR A 263 43.71 -16.46 36.83
CA THR A 263 42.29 -16.82 36.90
C THR A 263 41.95 -17.47 38.25
N PRO A 264 40.68 -17.43 38.69
CA PRO A 264 40.13 -18.68 39.11
C PRO A 264 38.79 -18.99 38.44
N ASP A 265 38.73 -20.21 37.95
CA ASP A 265 37.55 -21.06 37.81
C ASP A 265 36.61 -20.94 39.01
N ASN A 266 35.32 -20.95 38.72
CA ASN A 266 34.40 -21.56 39.68
C ASN A 266 33.34 -22.38 38.94
N LYS A 267 33.42 -23.67 39.29
CA LYS A 267 32.60 -24.78 38.92
C LYS A 267 31.19 -24.68 39.47
N MET A 268 30.27 -25.25 38.69
CA MET A 268 29.19 -26.17 39.02
C MET A 268 28.47 -26.01 40.36
N GLU A 269 27.15 -25.93 40.28
CA GLU A 269 26.26 -26.86 41.00
C GLU A 269 24.95 -27.04 40.25
N GLU A 270 24.72 -28.27 39.83
CA GLU A 270 23.45 -28.89 39.47
C GLU A 270 22.50 -28.84 40.69
N ASN A 271 21.25 -28.52 40.44
CA ASN A 271 20.19 -29.01 41.30
C ASN A 271 19.03 -29.50 40.42
N THR A 272 19.05 -30.78 40.23
CA THR A 272 17.92 -31.64 39.90
C THR A 272 16.93 -31.65 41.06
N SER A 273 15.67 -31.38 40.81
CA SER A 273 14.58 -31.91 41.58
C SER A 273 13.43 -32.26 40.65
N GLU A 274 13.23 -33.53 40.50
CA GLU A 274 12.08 -34.25 39.98
C GLU A 274 10.81 -33.84 40.71
N VAL A 275 9.74 -33.61 39.97
CA VAL A 275 8.37 -33.93 40.41
C VAL A 275 7.58 -34.45 39.23
N SER A 276 7.31 -35.73 39.33
CA SER A 276 6.38 -36.64 38.68
C SER A 276 5.12 -36.06 38.04
N GLU A 277 4.87 -36.54 36.82
CA GLU A 277 3.71 -37.25 36.27
C GLU A 277 2.31 -36.84 36.78
N GLU A 278 1.51 -36.36 35.85
CA GLU A 278 0.17 -36.93 35.62
C GLU A 278 -0.27 -36.67 34.18
N ASN A 279 -0.26 -37.77 33.43
CA ASN A 279 -0.93 -37.93 32.12
C ASN A 279 -2.42 -38.02 32.34
N GLU A 280 -3.18 -37.18 31.68
CA GLU A 280 -4.52 -37.58 31.26
C GLU A 280 -4.72 -37.27 29.78
N ALA A 281 -4.69 -38.35 29.05
CA ALA A 281 -5.11 -38.48 27.66
C ALA A 281 -6.61 -38.23 27.55
N ASN A 282 -7.00 -37.24 26.77
CA ASN A 282 -8.37 -37.10 26.29
C ASN A 282 -8.42 -37.49 24.81
N GLN A 283 -8.64 -38.79 24.58
CA GLN A 283 -8.98 -39.36 23.29
C GLN A 283 -10.42 -38.99 22.94
N MET A 284 -10.59 -38.28 21.84
CA MET A 284 -11.89 -38.17 21.16
C MET A 284 -12.09 -39.37 20.22
N PRO A 285 -13.25 -39.99 20.20
CA PRO A 285 -13.53 -41.13 19.33
C PRO A 285 -13.73 -40.72 17.89
N ALA A 286 -13.11 -41.45 16.98
CA ALA A 286 -13.37 -41.43 15.55
C ALA A 286 -14.80 -41.90 15.28
N VAL A 287 -15.56 -41.15 14.54
CA VAL A 287 -16.84 -41.53 13.95
C VAL A 287 -16.52 -42.12 12.58
N GLU A 288 -16.66 -43.43 12.45
CA GLU A 288 -16.76 -44.15 11.19
C GLU A 288 -18.05 -43.70 10.50
N VAL A 289 -17.93 -43.23 9.26
CA VAL A 289 -19.09 -43.03 8.38
C VAL A 289 -19.07 -44.13 7.35
N ASP A 290 -20.06 -45.01 7.48
CA ASP A 290 -20.40 -46.06 6.56
C ASP A 290 -20.71 -45.51 5.15
N ALA A 291 -20.04 -46.11 4.18
CA ALA A 291 -20.32 -45.93 2.75
C ALA A 291 -21.39 -46.99 2.35
N THR A 292 -22.56 -46.51 2.02
CA THR A 292 -23.48 -47.19 1.02
C THR A 292 -24.68 -46.30 0.73
N ASN A 293 -24.76 -45.69 -0.40
CA ASN A 293 -25.81 -45.90 -1.41
C ASN A 293 -25.66 -44.94 -2.58
N THR A 294 -25.18 -45.49 -3.65
CA THR A 294 -25.26 -44.97 -5.01
C THR A 294 -26.68 -45.23 -5.53
N GLU A 295 -27.43 -44.19 -5.87
CA GLU A 295 -28.51 -44.28 -6.86
C GLU A 295 -28.26 -43.23 -7.94
N GLU A 296 -27.90 -43.74 -9.11
CA GLU A 296 -27.93 -43.08 -10.42
C GLU A 296 -29.34 -42.63 -10.74
N VAL A 297 -29.50 -41.35 -11.07
CA VAL A 297 -30.66 -40.87 -11.85
C VAL A 297 -30.11 -40.13 -13.06
N ALA A 298 -30.33 -40.72 -14.21
CA ALA A 298 -30.03 -40.18 -15.53
C ALA A 298 -30.91 -38.97 -15.87
N PRO A 299 -30.47 -38.07 -16.77
CA PRO A 299 -31.25 -36.93 -17.24
C PRO A 299 -32.20 -37.39 -18.38
N GLU A 300 -33.44 -37.00 -18.29
CA GLU A 300 -34.41 -37.06 -19.38
C GLU A 300 -34.32 -35.77 -20.20
N ASP A 301 -34.10 -35.97 -21.50
CA ASP A 301 -34.25 -35.00 -22.58
C ASP A 301 -35.74 -34.69 -22.79
N GLU A 302 -36.12 -33.42 -22.82
CA GLU A 302 -37.34 -32.98 -23.52
C GLU A 302 -37.04 -31.75 -24.38
N GLU A 303 -36.97 -32.02 -25.70
CA GLU A 303 -37.20 -31.07 -26.78
C GLU A 303 -38.66 -30.61 -26.75
N SER A 304 -38.91 -29.31 -26.87
CA SER A 304 -40.08 -28.84 -27.63
C SER A 304 -39.84 -27.43 -28.14
N SER A 305 -39.68 -27.38 -29.44
CA SER A 305 -39.91 -26.31 -30.38
C SER A 305 -41.25 -25.58 -30.14
N ASP A 306 -41.21 -24.25 -30.20
CA ASP A 306 -42.29 -23.47 -30.82
C ASP A 306 -41.75 -22.10 -31.32
N GLU A 307 -41.57 -22.03 -32.63
CA GLU A 307 -41.53 -20.84 -33.43
C GLU A 307 -42.91 -20.17 -33.43
N GLN A 308 -42.98 -18.90 -33.12
CA GLN A 308 -44.09 -18.07 -33.61
C GLN A 308 -43.60 -16.68 -34.01
N ASP A 309 -43.54 -16.50 -35.31
CA ASP A 309 -43.60 -15.24 -36.07
C ASP A 309 -44.66 -14.27 -35.54
N ILE A 310 -44.31 -13.04 -35.28
CA ILE A 310 -45.28 -11.94 -35.32
C ILE A 310 -44.68 -10.76 -36.10
N LYS A 311 -45.40 -10.48 -37.14
CA LYS A 311 -45.32 -9.50 -38.21
C LYS A 311 -45.04 -8.07 -37.76
N LYS A 312 -44.28 -7.39 -38.62
CA LYS A 312 -44.25 -5.95 -38.82
C LYS A 312 -45.64 -5.40 -39.12
N ASP A 313 -46.02 -4.33 -38.49
CA ASP A 313 -46.94 -3.36 -39.03
C ASP A 313 -46.37 -1.95 -38.87
N ASP A 314 -46.11 -1.37 -40.01
CA ASP A 314 -45.81 -0.01 -40.39
C ASP A 314 -47.11 0.80 -40.43
N ASN A 315 -47.16 1.94 -39.80
CA ASN A 315 -48.03 3.10 -40.13
C ASN A 315 -47.65 4.21 -39.14
N GLY A 316 -47.13 5.36 -39.50
CA GLY A 316 -47.61 6.30 -40.48
C GLY A 316 -48.47 7.36 -39.81
N ASP A 317 -47.98 8.58 -39.88
CA ASP A 317 -48.64 9.88 -39.90
C ASP A 317 -49.03 10.67 -38.65
N SER A 318 -48.37 11.81 -38.62
CA SER A 318 -48.93 13.17 -38.55
C SER A 318 -49.73 13.63 -37.32
N LYS A 319 -49.13 14.44 -36.51
CA LYS A 319 -49.42 15.93 -36.41
C LYS A 319 -48.53 16.57 -35.37
#